data_0c13849ca30b6d9bf424cf7a5d728f15
#
_entry.id   0c13849ca30b6d9bf424cf7a5d728f15
#
_cell.length_a   1.000
_cell.length_b   1.000
_cell.length_c   1.000
_cell.angle_alpha   90.00
_cell.angle_beta   90.00
_cell.angle_gamma   90.00
#
_symmetry.space_group_name_H-M   'P 1'
#
loop_
_entity.id
_entity.type
_entity.pdbx_description
1 polymer ?
#
loop_
_entity_poly.entity_id
_entity_poly.type
_entity_poly.pdbx_seq_one_letter_code
_entity_poly.pdbx_strand_id
1 'polypeptide(L)'
;MKQTRIVIENVMPQLDGGSHFIKRIVGQTIHLTADVFSDGHDVIECCIKYKHESEKKWQEVRMWPTHNDEWNGSFKVEKQGFYSYFVEGWVDY
;
A
#
# COMPACT_ATOMS: atom_id res chain seq x y z
N MET A 1 6.52 -14.51 24.46
CA MET A 1 5.68 -14.48 23.25
C MET A 1 6.53 -14.11 22.04
N LYS A 2 6.41 -14.90 21.01
CA LYS A 2 7.17 -14.65 19.79
C LYS A 2 6.43 -13.64 18.92
N GLN A 3 7.10 -12.56 18.55
CA GLN A 3 6.52 -11.56 17.66
C GLN A 3 6.87 -11.89 16.21
N THR A 4 5.87 -11.83 15.35
CA THR A 4 6.08 -11.99 13.92
C THR A 4 6.44 -10.65 13.31
N ARG A 5 7.56 -10.62 12.60
CA ARG A 5 7.97 -9.42 11.89
C ARG A 5 7.40 -9.46 10.47
N ILE A 6 6.80 -8.36 10.08
CA ILE A 6 6.30 -8.16 8.72
C ILE A 6 7.32 -7.31 7.97
N VAL A 7 7.72 -7.78 6.79
CA VAL A 7 8.66 -7.08 5.93
C VAL A 7 7.93 -6.63 4.68
N ILE A 8 8.07 -5.36 4.34
CA ILE A 8 7.46 -4.77 3.15
C ILE A 8 8.60 -4.18 2.31
N GLU A 9 8.70 -4.66 1.07
CA GLU A 9 9.76 -4.24 0.15
C GLU A 9 9.18 -3.98 -1.23
N ASN A 10 9.96 -3.31 -2.05
CA ASN A 10 9.66 -3.12 -3.48
C ASN A 10 8.27 -2.57 -3.74
N VAL A 11 7.87 -1.58 -2.95
CA VAL A 11 6.60 -0.90 -3.18
C VAL A 11 6.71 -0.15 -4.51
N MET A 12 5.82 -0.48 -5.43
CA MET A 12 5.81 0.12 -6.77
C MET A 12 4.46 0.76 -7.06
N PRO A 13 4.42 1.87 -7.77
CA PRO A 13 5.57 2.56 -8.36
C PRO A 13 6.43 3.26 -7.31
N GLN A 14 7.74 3.29 -7.60
CA GLN A 14 8.65 4.06 -6.78
C GLN A 14 8.55 5.53 -7.16
N LEU A 15 8.62 6.38 -6.15
CA LEU A 15 8.55 7.82 -6.34
C LEU A 15 9.95 8.40 -6.18
N ASP A 16 10.24 9.45 -6.95
CA ASP A 16 11.53 10.12 -6.91
C ASP A 16 11.88 10.62 -5.52
N GLY A 17 13.13 10.42 -5.12
CA GLY A 17 13.62 10.88 -3.84
C GLY A 17 13.00 10.19 -2.63
N GLY A 18 12.38 9.05 -2.82
CA GLY A 18 11.73 8.32 -1.74
C GLY A 18 10.45 8.96 -1.25
N SER A 19 9.95 9.96 -1.98
CA SER A 19 8.70 10.63 -1.65
C SER A 19 7.52 9.70 -1.91
N HIS A 20 6.51 9.80 -1.04
CA HIS A 20 5.26 9.05 -1.20
C HIS A 20 4.13 9.92 -1.73
N PHE A 21 4.50 11.00 -2.45
CA PHE A 21 3.53 11.92 -3.05
C PHE A 21 3.51 11.74 -4.55
N ILE A 22 2.32 11.55 -5.11
CA ILE A 22 2.13 11.48 -6.55
C ILE A 22 1.05 12.46 -6.96
N LYS A 23 1.25 13.08 -8.12
CA LYS A 23 0.26 13.99 -8.69
C LYS A 23 -0.49 13.24 -9.79
N ARG A 24 -1.82 13.24 -9.69
CA ARG A 24 -2.64 12.46 -10.62
C ARG A 24 -3.86 13.25 -11.07
N ILE A 25 -4.42 12.81 -12.17
CA ILE A 25 -5.61 13.39 -12.78
C ILE A 25 -6.83 12.58 -12.34
N VAL A 26 -7.94 13.27 -12.07
CA VAL A 26 -9.21 12.64 -11.71
C VAL A 26 -9.58 11.56 -12.71
N GLY A 27 -10.02 10.42 -12.21
CA GLY A 27 -10.43 9.29 -13.03
C GLY A 27 -9.36 8.25 -13.24
N GLN A 28 -8.10 8.57 -12.95
CA GLN A 28 -7.04 7.59 -13.04
C GLN A 28 -7.14 6.58 -11.88
N THR A 29 -6.69 5.36 -12.16
CA THR A 29 -6.54 4.34 -11.12
C THR A 29 -5.05 4.17 -10.86
N ILE A 30 -4.67 4.24 -9.60
CA ILE A 30 -3.29 4.00 -9.20
C ILE A 30 -3.21 2.56 -8.72
N HIS A 31 -2.36 1.78 -9.39
CA HIS A 31 -2.14 0.39 -9.05
C HIS A 31 -0.80 0.24 -8.35
N LEU A 32 -0.83 -0.37 -7.14
CA LEU A 32 0.37 -0.62 -6.37
C LEU A 32 0.67 -2.09 -6.29
N THR A 33 1.96 -2.40 -6.27
CA THR A 33 2.43 -3.73 -5.94
C THR A 33 3.47 -3.61 -4.84
N ALA A 34 3.59 -4.64 -4.02
CA ALA A 34 4.59 -4.69 -2.97
C ALA A 34 4.89 -6.14 -2.65
N ASP A 35 6.11 -6.39 -2.21
CA ASP A 35 6.47 -7.69 -1.65
C ASP A 35 6.26 -7.62 -0.16
N VAL A 36 5.35 -8.45 0.37
CA VAL A 36 5.01 -8.45 1.79
C VAL A 36 5.10 -9.88 2.29
N PHE A 37 5.90 -10.08 3.31
CA PHE A 37 6.10 -11.42 3.88
C PHE A 37 6.42 -11.31 5.36
N SER A 38 6.31 -12.43 6.05
CA SER A 38 6.65 -12.51 7.47
C SER A 38 7.78 -13.50 7.68
N ASP A 39 8.44 -13.39 8.81
CA ASP A 39 9.51 -14.31 9.19
C ASP A 39 8.98 -15.57 9.90
N GLY A 40 7.67 -15.73 9.95
CA GLY A 40 7.02 -16.90 10.55
C GLY A 40 6.04 -17.53 9.58
N HIS A 41 5.18 -18.38 10.14
CA HIS A 41 4.14 -19.07 9.35
C HIS A 41 2.76 -18.48 9.52
N ASP A 42 2.70 -17.28 10.06
CA ASP A 42 1.42 -16.62 10.30
C ASP A 42 0.79 -16.15 9.01
N VAL A 43 -0.54 -16.13 8.99
CA VAL A 43 -1.29 -15.54 7.89
C VAL A 43 -1.21 -14.02 8.03
N ILE A 44 -0.84 -13.36 6.97
CA ILE A 44 -0.73 -11.91 6.97
C ILE A 44 -1.75 -11.29 6.03
N GLU A 45 -2.08 -10.04 6.31
CA GLU A 45 -2.93 -9.21 5.48
C GLU A 45 -2.26 -7.87 5.28
N CYS A 46 -2.59 -7.18 4.22
CA CYS A 46 -2.09 -5.84 4.03
C CYS A 46 -3.06 -4.97 3.26
N CYS A 47 -2.84 -3.67 3.37
CA CYS A 47 -3.68 -2.67 2.73
C CYS A 47 -2.85 -1.50 2.25
N ILE A 48 -3.47 -0.70 1.39
CA ILE A 48 -2.93 0.59 1.00
C ILE A 48 -3.69 1.64 1.80
N LYS A 49 -2.94 2.50 2.48
CA LYS A 49 -3.49 3.70 3.11
C LYS A 49 -3.18 4.86 2.17
N TYR A 50 -4.17 5.66 1.84
CA TYR A 50 -3.96 6.77 0.92
C TYR A 50 -4.84 7.96 1.28
N LYS A 51 -4.41 9.14 0.88
CA LYS A 51 -5.24 10.35 1.04
C LYS A 51 -4.79 11.43 0.07
N HIS A 52 -5.75 12.26 -0.32
CA HIS A 52 -5.49 13.47 -1.08
C HIS A 52 -4.92 14.54 -0.14
N GLU A 53 -4.15 15.48 -0.68
CA GLU A 53 -3.52 16.55 0.10
C GLU A 53 -4.50 17.38 0.91
N SER A 54 -5.74 17.47 0.45
CA SER A 54 -6.79 18.24 1.15
C SER A 54 -7.46 17.45 2.26
N GLU A 55 -7.19 16.17 2.38
CA GLU A 55 -7.86 15.30 3.35
C GLU A 55 -7.03 15.11 4.60
N LYS A 56 -7.71 14.98 5.73
CA LYS A 56 -7.02 14.75 7.01
C LYS A 56 -7.01 13.29 7.41
N LYS A 57 -7.98 12.53 6.91
CA LYS A 57 -8.11 11.11 7.25
C LYS A 57 -7.61 10.25 6.12
N TRP A 58 -6.94 9.16 6.50
CA TRP A 58 -6.49 8.16 5.56
C TRP A 58 -7.64 7.27 5.12
N GLN A 59 -7.71 7.00 3.84
CA GLN A 59 -8.59 5.98 3.29
C GLN A 59 -7.82 4.68 3.19
N GLU A 60 -8.55 3.59 3.11
CA GLU A 60 -7.93 2.27 3.10
C GLU A 60 -8.53 1.41 2.01
N VAL A 61 -7.68 0.67 1.31
CA VAL A 61 -8.12 -0.37 0.39
C VAL A 61 -7.28 -1.61 0.62
N ARG A 62 -7.92 -2.78 0.63
CA ARG A 62 -7.22 -4.04 0.85
C ARG A 62 -6.41 -4.44 -0.37
N MET A 63 -5.27 -5.05 -0.10
CA MET A 63 -4.44 -5.67 -1.12
C MET A 63 -4.72 -7.17 -1.14
N TRP A 64 -4.36 -7.81 -2.23
CA TRP A 64 -4.52 -9.25 -2.39
C TRP A 64 -3.22 -9.87 -2.88
N PRO A 65 -2.91 -11.10 -2.43
CA PRO A 65 -1.71 -11.79 -2.89
C PRO A 65 -1.91 -12.34 -4.30
N THR A 66 -0.85 -12.34 -5.08
CA THR A 66 -0.87 -12.91 -6.43
C THR A 66 -0.02 -14.17 -6.50
N HIS A 67 1.29 -14.00 -6.47
CA HIS A 67 2.21 -15.14 -6.48
C HIS A 67 3.46 -14.77 -5.69
N ASN A 68 4.12 -15.78 -5.15
CA ASN A 68 5.23 -15.60 -4.24
C ASN A 68 4.79 -14.67 -3.11
N ASP A 69 5.53 -13.60 -2.85
CA ASP A 69 5.22 -12.66 -1.79
C ASP A 69 4.63 -11.36 -2.34
N GLU A 70 4.24 -11.34 -3.60
CA GLU A 70 3.73 -10.13 -4.23
C GLU A 70 2.25 -9.91 -3.92
N TRP A 71 1.95 -8.70 -3.49
CA TRP A 71 0.60 -8.24 -3.21
C TRP A 71 0.25 -7.08 -4.14
N ASN A 72 -1.00 -7.00 -4.51
CA ASN A 72 -1.52 -5.99 -5.42
C ASN A 72 -2.67 -5.24 -4.78
N GLY A 73 -2.83 -3.98 -5.17
CA GLY A 73 -3.97 -3.20 -4.74
C GLY A 73 -4.09 -1.97 -5.63
N SER A 74 -5.24 -1.33 -5.59
CA SER A 74 -5.45 -0.14 -6.40
C SER A 74 -6.46 0.77 -5.74
N PHE A 75 -6.37 2.06 -6.06
CA PHE A 75 -7.37 3.02 -5.65
C PHE A 75 -7.60 4.03 -6.76
N LYS A 76 -8.81 4.57 -6.77
CA LYS A 76 -9.21 5.52 -7.81
C LYS A 76 -8.96 6.94 -7.35
N VAL A 77 -8.42 7.75 -8.25
CA VAL A 77 -8.19 9.18 -7.99
C VAL A 77 -9.51 9.91 -8.19
N GLU A 78 -10.03 10.49 -7.12
CA GLU A 78 -11.30 11.23 -7.15
C GLU A 78 -11.11 12.73 -7.16
N LYS A 79 -9.93 13.21 -6.76
CA LYS A 79 -9.59 14.63 -6.73
C LYS A 79 -8.27 14.84 -7.43
N GLN A 80 -8.18 15.90 -8.20
CA GLN A 80 -6.92 16.28 -8.84
C GLN A 80 -5.94 16.79 -7.79
N GLY A 81 -4.65 16.48 -7.95
CA GLY A 81 -3.62 16.96 -7.07
C GLY A 81 -2.74 15.86 -6.53
N PHE A 82 -2.16 16.10 -5.38
CA PHE A 82 -1.19 15.19 -4.78
C PHE A 82 -1.85 14.21 -3.83
N TYR A 83 -1.40 12.96 -3.93
CA TYR A 83 -1.82 11.90 -3.03
C TYR A 83 -0.61 11.37 -2.28
N SER A 84 -0.83 11.08 -1.01
CA SER A 84 0.13 10.32 -0.19
C SER A 84 -0.38 8.91 -0.05
N TYR A 85 0.51 7.95 -0.04
CA TYR A 85 0.12 6.56 0.18
C TYR A 85 1.24 5.76 0.82
N PHE A 86 0.86 4.69 1.51
CA PHE A 86 1.81 3.71 2.03
C PHE A 86 1.11 2.36 2.18
N VAL A 87 1.92 1.32 2.28
CA VAL A 87 1.44 -0.04 2.47
C VAL A 87 1.62 -0.41 3.93
N GLU A 88 0.58 -1.00 4.51
CA GLU A 88 0.58 -1.45 5.90
C GLU A 88 0.22 -2.92 5.96
N GLY A 89 0.96 -3.68 6.75
CA GLY A 89 0.72 -5.11 6.90
C GLY A 89 0.55 -5.50 8.35
N TRP A 90 -0.19 -6.58 8.59
CA TRP A 90 -0.38 -7.10 9.95
C TRP A 90 -0.62 -8.60 9.90
N VAL A 91 -0.48 -9.23 11.05
CA VAL A 91 -0.79 -10.64 11.21
C VAL A 91 -2.28 -10.78 11.44
N ASP A 92 -2.91 -11.66 10.68
CA ASP A 92 -4.34 -11.94 10.82
C ASP A 92 -4.51 -13.11 11.79
N TYR A 93 -4.93 -12.78 13.00
CA TYR A 93 -5.13 -13.80 14.03
C TYR A 93 -6.51 -14.46 13.90
#